data_6ae87ed0efba11291a734bb1eab0845f
#
_entry.id   6ae87ed0efba11291a734bb1eab0845f
#
_cell.length_a   1.000
_cell.length_b   1.000
_cell.length_c   1.000
_cell.angle_alpha   90.00
_cell.angle_beta   90.00
_cell.angle_gamma   90.00
#
_symmetry.space_group_name_H-M   'P 1'
#
loop_
_entity.id
_entity.type
_entity.pdbx_description
1 polymer ?
#
loop_
_entity_poly.entity_id
_entity_poly.type
_entity_poly.pdbx_seq_one_letter_code
_entity_poly.pdbx_strand_id
1 'polypeptide(L)'
;MASADKSGCLNAPSTTVTGRVLALTAAWLVIVNVFALLAFNRLNLAPDTAFAWMDPGSVTPARQSWDIVELHNRWDSYWFLDVARNGYYLRGPTLSNVVFFPLYPLLMRTLAPLCGGDFVLSGWILSSLFLFLSVYMLARLVREFHPGIDPCLPAVFLLAHPMAFFLNAVYSESLFLFLSLAMVLCARRRNFLLAGAMAGLASATRVAGVFLFLLLLVEFIQANGWRALFTRRVWPLALAPAGILAFFAYHWIAFGDFFLYIKVQNAYGRDFAVDASDFGFRNGPDLVVRALDWFFIAAAALMGLIALMRLRLSYGVYMLVSLGIASGSGSFLGAARYSMVLFPIHLIGAGIGSPVGRGAWLFGSVLLLALDIICFVNHYWAG
;
A
#
# COMPACT_ATOMS: atom_id res chain seq x y z
N MET A 1 18.19 36.04 15.64
CA MET A 1 16.87 36.30 15.05
C MET A 1 16.07 35.01 15.09
N ALA A 2 14.97 35.09 15.82
CA ALA A 2 13.90 34.10 16.08
C ALA A 2 14.23 32.63 15.90
N SER A 3 14.58 31.94 16.99
CA SER A 3 14.45 30.49 17.14
C SER A 3 12.95 30.18 17.11
N ALA A 4 12.43 29.72 15.97
CA ALA A 4 11.08 29.19 15.91
C ALA A 4 10.97 28.04 16.92
N ASP A 5 10.05 28.20 17.82
CA ASP A 5 9.76 27.33 18.96
C ASP A 5 9.52 25.89 18.48
N LYS A 6 10.57 25.06 18.54
CA LYS A 6 10.50 23.62 18.24
C LYS A 6 9.77 22.80 19.31
N SER A 7 9.39 23.44 20.43
CA SER A 7 8.81 22.76 21.60
C SER A 7 7.28 22.60 21.52
N GLY A 8 6.59 23.33 20.64
CA GLY A 8 5.13 23.40 20.63
C GLY A 8 4.41 22.12 20.17
N CYS A 9 5.00 21.31 19.30
CA CYS A 9 4.35 20.06 18.80
C CYS A 9 4.72 18.81 19.59
N LEU A 10 5.94 18.74 20.15
CA LEU A 10 6.41 17.55 20.87
C LEU A 10 5.69 17.35 22.21
N ASN A 11 5.19 18.42 22.84
CA ASN A 11 4.48 18.41 24.12
C ASN A 11 2.97 18.59 24.02
N ALA A 12 2.39 18.58 22.81
CA ALA A 12 0.96 18.74 22.61
C ALA A 12 0.16 17.58 23.21
N PRO A 13 -0.99 17.83 23.87
CA PRO A 13 -1.88 16.78 24.36
C PRO A 13 -2.26 15.80 23.24
N SER A 14 -2.50 14.55 23.58
CA SER A 14 -2.82 13.48 22.60
C SER A 14 -4.01 13.82 21.71
N THR A 15 -5.00 14.51 22.24
CA THR A 15 -6.20 14.97 21.52
C THR A 15 -5.89 15.98 20.44
N THR A 16 -4.93 16.89 20.66
CA THR A 16 -4.53 17.91 19.67
C THR A 16 -3.76 17.30 18.49
N VAL A 17 -2.87 16.34 18.73
CA VAL A 17 -2.15 15.63 17.65
C VAL A 17 -3.13 14.82 16.80
N THR A 18 -4.00 14.05 17.44
CA THR A 18 -5.04 13.28 16.72
C THR A 18 -5.93 14.20 15.88
N GLY A 19 -6.42 15.30 16.45
CA GLY A 19 -7.22 16.28 15.72
C GLY A 19 -6.49 16.86 14.51
N ARG A 20 -5.20 17.21 14.66
CA ARG A 20 -4.38 17.74 13.55
C ARG A 20 -4.19 16.75 12.41
N VAL A 21 -3.85 15.49 12.70
CA VAL A 21 -3.64 14.48 11.64
C VAL A 21 -4.95 14.11 10.95
N LEU A 22 -6.08 14.05 11.67
CA LEU A 22 -7.38 13.80 11.06
C LEU A 22 -7.82 14.98 10.18
N ALA A 23 -7.63 16.22 10.63
CA ALA A 23 -7.91 17.41 9.84
C ALA A 23 -7.04 17.50 8.59
N LEU A 24 -5.73 17.17 8.71
CA LEU A 24 -4.82 17.08 7.58
C LEU A 24 -5.29 16.03 6.55
N THR A 25 -5.70 14.85 7.00
CA THR A 25 -6.19 13.80 6.12
C THR A 25 -7.49 14.20 5.43
N ALA A 26 -8.41 14.84 6.15
CA ALA A 26 -9.66 15.35 5.59
C ALA A 26 -9.39 16.45 4.53
N ALA A 27 -8.51 17.41 4.84
CA ALA A 27 -8.12 18.45 3.89
C ALA A 27 -7.46 17.86 2.64
N TRP A 28 -6.56 16.88 2.82
CA TRP A 28 -5.93 16.16 1.71
C TRP A 28 -6.97 15.44 0.84
N LEU A 29 -7.93 14.72 1.43
CA LEU A 29 -9.00 14.07 0.69
C LEU A 29 -9.79 15.06 -0.16
N VAL A 30 -10.17 16.21 0.42
CA VAL A 30 -10.88 17.26 -0.34
C VAL A 30 -10.02 17.75 -1.50
N ILE A 31 -8.75 18.09 -1.25
CA ILE A 31 -7.85 18.65 -2.26
C ILE A 31 -7.62 17.65 -3.42
N VAL A 32 -7.27 16.39 -3.12
CA VAL A 32 -6.96 15.42 -4.17
C VAL A 32 -8.19 15.02 -4.97
N ASN A 33 -9.37 14.94 -4.33
CA ASN A 33 -10.61 14.63 -5.04
C ASN A 33 -11.09 15.79 -5.93
N VAL A 34 -10.96 17.04 -5.46
CA VAL A 34 -11.21 18.22 -6.31
C VAL A 34 -10.22 18.26 -7.46
N PHE A 35 -8.93 18.01 -7.19
CA PHE A 35 -7.92 17.94 -8.25
C PHE A 35 -8.22 16.83 -9.26
N ALA A 36 -8.62 15.65 -8.80
CA ALA A 36 -9.02 14.53 -9.66
C ALA A 36 -10.18 14.89 -10.58
N LEU A 37 -11.22 15.56 -10.07
CA LEU A 37 -12.34 16.08 -10.88
C LEU A 37 -11.87 17.10 -11.92
N LEU A 38 -10.96 18.02 -11.54
CA LEU A 38 -10.41 19.02 -12.45
C LEU A 38 -9.49 18.41 -13.50
N ALA A 39 -8.76 17.35 -13.16
CA ALA A 39 -7.84 16.65 -14.05
C ALA A 39 -8.54 15.70 -15.03
N PHE A 40 -9.74 15.24 -14.70
CA PHE A 40 -10.51 14.32 -15.53
C PHE A 40 -10.80 14.92 -16.92
N ASN A 41 -10.61 14.16 -17.98
CA ASN A 41 -10.76 14.57 -19.38
C ASN A 41 -9.89 15.76 -19.82
N ARG A 42 -8.78 16.05 -19.14
CA ARG A 42 -7.84 17.11 -19.55
C ARG A 42 -6.76 16.62 -20.50
N LEU A 43 -6.47 15.33 -20.50
CA LEU A 43 -5.56 14.71 -21.46
C LEU A 43 -6.36 14.20 -22.66
N ASN A 44 -6.13 14.79 -23.80
CA ASN A 44 -6.76 14.38 -25.07
C ASN A 44 -5.89 13.34 -25.80
N LEU A 45 -5.40 12.36 -25.06
CA LEU A 45 -4.63 11.23 -25.59
C LEU A 45 -5.55 10.00 -25.64
N ALA A 46 -5.21 9.02 -26.47
CA ALA A 46 -5.93 7.75 -26.46
C ALA A 46 -5.72 7.07 -25.08
N PRO A 47 -6.77 6.85 -24.29
CA PRO A 47 -6.64 6.19 -23.01
C PRO A 47 -6.19 4.74 -23.24
N ASP A 48 -5.44 4.21 -22.26
CA ASP A 48 -5.09 2.80 -22.27
C ASP A 48 -6.36 1.95 -22.14
N THR A 49 -6.61 1.15 -23.16
CA THR A 49 -7.76 0.25 -23.23
C THR A 49 -7.43 -1.15 -22.73
N ALA A 50 -6.43 -1.28 -21.84
CA ALA A 50 -5.94 -2.56 -21.35
C ALA A 50 -7.03 -3.49 -20.82
N PHE A 51 -8.15 -2.96 -20.36
CA PHE A 51 -9.30 -3.74 -19.88
C PHE A 51 -10.42 -3.94 -20.91
N ALA A 52 -10.25 -3.44 -22.14
CA ALA A 52 -11.24 -3.65 -23.22
C ALA A 52 -11.48 -5.14 -23.52
N TRP A 53 -10.53 -5.99 -23.19
CA TRP A 53 -10.62 -7.45 -23.34
C TRP A 53 -11.46 -8.15 -22.27
N MET A 54 -11.67 -7.52 -21.09
CA MET A 54 -12.49 -8.11 -20.02
C MET A 54 -13.96 -8.11 -20.37
N ASP A 55 -14.42 -7.01 -20.95
CA ASP A 55 -15.77 -6.85 -21.50
C ASP A 55 -15.74 -5.70 -22.51
N PRO A 56 -15.72 -5.99 -23.82
CA PRO A 56 -15.73 -4.98 -24.87
C PRO A 56 -16.90 -4.00 -24.78
N GLY A 57 -18.00 -4.39 -24.10
CA GLY A 57 -19.15 -3.54 -23.84
C GLY A 57 -19.05 -2.76 -22.53
N SER A 58 -18.19 -3.17 -21.58
CA SER A 58 -18.02 -2.52 -20.28
C SER A 58 -17.00 -1.39 -20.30
N VAL A 59 -16.04 -1.45 -21.22
CA VAL A 59 -15.16 -0.33 -21.51
C VAL A 59 -15.95 0.65 -22.40
N THR A 60 -16.98 1.23 -21.84
CA THR A 60 -17.56 2.43 -22.45
C THR A 60 -16.44 3.45 -22.54
N PRO A 61 -16.19 4.03 -23.74
CA PRO A 61 -15.28 5.15 -23.88
C PRO A 61 -15.68 6.17 -22.81
N ALA A 62 -14.75 6.49 -21.95
CA ALA A 62 -14.83 7.35 -20.79
C ALA A 62 -16.27 7.78 -20.51
N ARG A 63 -16.96 7.10 -19.60
CA ARG A 63 -18.22 7.66 -19.09
C ARG A 63 -17.90 9.10 -18.78
N GLN A 64 -18.50 10.03 -19.50
CA GLN A 64 -18.39 11.46 -19.23
C GLN A 64 -19.14 11.81 -17.94
N SER A 65 -19.08 10.93 -16.96
CA SER A 65 -19.71 11.15 -15.67
C SER A 65 -18.70 11.84 -14.76
N TRP A 66 -19.07 13.03 -14.35
CA TRP A 66 -18.45 13.76 -13.25
C TRP A 66 -18.69 13.01 -11.89
N ASP A 67 -18.80 11.70 -11.95
CA ASP A 67 -19.00 10.87 -10.76
C ASP A 67 -17.66 10.70 -10.06
N ILE A 68 -17.54 11.40 -8.94
CA ILE A 68 -16.35 11.36 -8.11
C ILE A 68 -16.00 9.94 -7.66
N VAL A 69 -17.01 9.10 -7.44
CA VAL A 69 -16.82 7.71 -6.99
C VAL A 69 -16.17 6.89 -8.10
N GLU A 70 -16.66 7.04 -9.33
CA GLU A 70 -16.13 6.33 -10.50
C GLU A 70 -14.70 6.74 -10.85
N LEU A 71 -14.22 7.93 -10.47
CA LEU A 71 -12.82 8.32 -10.66
C LEU A 71 -11.84 7.43 -9.90
N HIS A 72 -12.30 6.74 -8.85
CA HIS A 72 -11.48 5.84 -8.03
C HIS A 72 -11.50 4.39 -8.51
N ASN A 73 -12.29 4.10 -9.56
CA ASN A 73 -12.48 2.79 -10.13
C ASN A 73 -11.67 2.65 -11.43
N ARG A 74 -10.37 2.34 -11.33
CA ARG A 74 -9.45 2.20 -12.46
C ARG A 74 -8.54 0.99 -12.24
N TRP A 75 -8.09 0.34 -13.32
CA TRP A 75 -7.08 -0.72 -13.33
C TRP A 75 -7.44 -1.90 -12.40
N ASP A 76 -6.60 -2.22 -11.42
CA ASP A 76 -6.82 -3.37 -10.52
C ASP A 76 -8.12 -3.29 -9.71
N SER A 77 -8.74 -2.12 -9.58
CA SER A 77 -10.01 -1.98 -8.90
C SER A 77 -11.13 -2.82 -9.53
N TYR A 78 -11.10 -2.99 -10.85
CA TYR A 78 -12.05 -3.86 -11.56
C TYR A 78 -11.99 -5.31 -11.07
N TRP A 79 -10.79 -5.80 -10.79
CA TRP A 79 -10.59 -7.14 -10.25
C TRP A 79 -11.10 -7.28 -8.83
N PHE A 80 -10.87 -6.28 -7.97
CA PHE A 80 -11.44 -6.28 -6.61
C PHE A 80 -12.98 -6.24 -6.64
N LEU A 81 -13.55 -5.44 -7.54
CA LEU A 81 -15.00 -5.39 -7.75
C LEU A 81 -15.53 -6.72 -8.25
N ASP A 82 -14.86 -7.35 -9.19
CA ASP A 82 -15.26 -8.62 -9.78
C ASP A 82 -15.25 -9.73 -8.72
N VAL A 83 -14.17 -9.85 -7.93
CA VAL A 83 -14.12 -10.79 -6.80
C VAL A 83 -15.22 -10.49 -5.78
N ALA A 84 -15.48 -9.21 -5.48
CA ALA A 84 -16.53 -8.83 -4.53
C ALA A 84 -17.93 -9.19 -5.03
N ARG A 85 -18.22 -9.05 -6.32
CA ARG A 85 -19.52 -9.33 -6.94
C ARG A 85 -19.73 -10.81 -7.22
N ASN A 86 -18.78 -11.42 -7.92
CA ASN A 86 -18.93 -12.72 -8.56
C ASN A 86 -18.17 -13.85 -7.85
N GLY A 87 -17.23 -13.51 -6.97
CA GLY A 87 -16.30 -14.48 -6.38
C GLY A 87 -15.16 -14.82 -7.34
N TYR A 88 -14.45 -15.90 -7.02
CA TYR A 88 -13.28 -16.33 -7.79
C TYR A 88 -13.67 -17.25 -8.95
N TYR A 89 -12.97 -17.08 -10.08
CA TYR A 89 -13.08 -17.96 -11.23
C TYR A 89 -11.73 -18.13 -11.93
N LEU A 90 -11.62 -19.20 -12.73
CA LEU A 90 -10.48 -19.53 -13.57
C LEU A 90 -10.95 -19.60 -15.03
N ARG A 91 -10.64 -18.62 -15.84
CA ARG A 91 -11.00 -18.55 -17.27
C ARG A 91 -9.78 -18.61 -18.20
N GLY A 92 -8.74 -19.33 -17.80
CA GLY A 92 -7.45 -19.40 -18.50
C GLY A 92 -6.35 -18.65 -17.74
N PRO A 93 -5.11 -18.67 -18.24
CA PRO A 93 -3.95 -18.21 -17.48
C PRO A 93 -3.95 -16.69 -17.22
N THR A 94 -4.54 -15.88 -18.11
CA THR A 94 -4.50 -14.40 -18.03
C THR A 94 -5.84 -13.73 -17.73
N LEU A 95 -6.93 -14.52 -17.68
CA LEU A 95 -8.30 -14.01 -17.44
C LEU A 95 -8.87 -14.47 -16.11
N SER A 96 -8.02 -14.62 -15.10
CA SER A 96 -8.39 -15.19 -13.81
C SER A 96 -8.20 -14.19 -12.70
N ASN A 97 -9.22 -14.00 -11.86
CA ASN A 97 -9.17 -13.10 -10.72
C ASN A 97 -8.59 -13.75 -9.43
N VAL A 98 -8.11 -14.99 -9.54
CA VAL A 98 -7.58 -15.80 -8.41
C VAL A 98 -6.28 -15.26 -7.80
N VAL A 99 -5.67 -14.23 -8.38
CA VAL A 99 -4.47 -13.58 -7.85
C VAL A 99 -4.77 -12.39 -6.92
N PHE A 100 -6.04 -12.00 -6.79
CA PHE A 100 -6.45 -10.90 -5.94
C PHE A 100 -6.86 -11.42 -4.56
N PHE A 101 -6.23 -10.91 -3.51
CA PHE A 101 -6.41 -11.40 -2.14
C PHE A 101 -7.79 -11.09 -1.58
N PRO A 102 -8.36 -11.98 -0.72
CA PRO A 102 -9.78 -11.99 -0.41
C PRO A 102 -10.26 -10.91 0.56
N LEU A 103 -9.41 -10.40 1.48
CA LEU A 103 -9.93 -9.62 2.60
C LEU A 103 -10.59 -8.31 2.16
N TYR A 104 -9.98 -7.57 1.23
CA TYR A 104 -10.55 -6.30 0.77
C TYR A 104 -11.86 -6.52 -0.03
N PRO A 105 -11.95 -7.41 -1.02
CA PRO A 105 -13.22 -7.73 -1.69
C PRO A 105 -14.31 -8.25 -0.76
N LEU A 106 -13.97 -9.04 0.26
CA LEU A 106 -14.94 -9.51 1.26
C LEU A 106 -15.50 -8.36 2.08
N LEU A 107 -14.66 -7.40 2.49
CA LEU A 107 -15.13 -6.20 3.18
C LEU A 107 -16.02 -5.34 2.27
N MET A 108 -15.66 -5.20 0.97
CA MET A 108 -16.50 -4.51 0.00
C MET A 108 -17.88 -5.18 -0.12
N ARG A 109 -17.91 -6.52 -0.25
CA ARG A 109 -19.15 -7.29 -0.32
C ARG A 109 -20.03 -7.11 0.92
N THR A 110 -19.43 -7.07 2.11
CA THR A 110 -20.18 -6.89 3.36
C THR A 110 -20.72 -5.48 3.53
N LEU A 111 -20.01 -4.47 3.01
CA LEU A 111 -20.43 -3.06 3.11
C LEU A 111 -21.40 -2.64 1.98
N ALA A 112 -21.33 -3.26 0.80
CA ALA A 112 -22.14 -2.89 -0.36
C ALA A 112 -23.66 -2.77 -0.10
N PRO A 113 -24.31 -3.66 0.70
CA PRO A 113 -25.74 -3.51 1.04
C PRO A 113 -26.05 -2.17 1.72
N LEU A 114 -25.13 -1.64 2.55
CA LEU A 114 -25.28 -0.34 3.21
C LEU A 114 -25.04 0.84 2.24
N CYS A 115 -24.44 0.56 1.09
CA CYS A 115 -24.19 1.52 0.01
C CYS A 115 -25.23 1.38 -1.13
N GLY A 116 -26.40 0.84 -0.88
CA GLY A 116 -27.43 0.61 -1.91
C GLY A 116 -27.04 -0.44 -2.96
N GLY A 117 -26.11 -1.35 -2.65
CA GLY A 117 -25.57 -2.35 -3.58
C GLY A 117 -24.41 -1.85 -4.45
N ASP A 118 -23.95 -0.62 -4.26
CA ASP A 118 -22.82 -0.05 -4.99
C ASP A 118 -21.48 -0.53 -4.41
N PHE A 119 -20.79 -1.38 -5.15
CA PHE A 119 -19.47 -1.94 -4.77
C PHE A 119 -18.34 -0.92 -4.93
N VAL A 120 -18.43 0.01 -5.89
CA VAL A 120 -17.40 1.06 -6.07
C VAL A 120 -17.44 1.99 -4.86
N LEU A 121 -18.63 2.48 -4.51
CA LEU A 121 -18.83 3.30 -3.33
C LEU A 121 -18.36 2.60 -2.05
N SER A 122 -18.69 1.31 -1.88
CA SER A 122 -18.26 0.54 -0.71
C SER A 122 -16.74 0.43 -0.63
N GLY A 123 -16.07 0.17 -1.74
CA GLY A 123 -14.60 0.13 -1.82
C GLY A 123 -13.96 1.47 -1.50
N TRP A 124 -14.48 2.56 -2.08
CA TRP A 124 -13.98 3.92 -1.82
C TRP A 124 -14.16 4.36 -0.36
N ILE A 125 -15.30 4.06 0.25
CA ILE A 125 -15.54 4.32 1.68
C ILE A 125 -14.54 3.53 2.54
N LEU A 126 -14.32 2.23 2.25
CA LEU A 126 -13.36 1.41 2.97
C LEU A 126 -11.94 1.96 2.85
N SER A 127 -11.50 2.30 1.63
CA SER A 127 -10.19 2.87 1.41
C SER A 127 -10.00 4.18 2.18
N SER A 128 -10.99 5.09 2.12
CA SER A 128 -10.97 6.35 2.87
C SER A 128 -10.93 6.12 4.38
N LEU A 129 -11.74 5.20 4.91
CA LEU A 129 -11.74 4.84 6.33
C LEU A 129 -10.38 4.31 6.78
N PHE A 130 -9.82 3.35 6.03
CA PHE A 130 -8.52 2.77 6.37
C PHE A 130 -7.36 3.74 6.18
N LEU A 131 -7.48 4.73 5.28
CA LEU A 131 -6.53 5.83 5.20
C LEU A 131 -6.53 6.66 6.50
N PHE A 132 -7.70 7.09 7.00
CA PHE A 132 -7.79 7.79 8.28
C PHE A 132 -7.19 6.97 9.43
N LEU A 133 -7.51 5.68 9.49
CA LEU A 133 -6.98 4.78 10.51
C LEU A 133 -5.46 4.59 10.37
N SER A 134 -4.93 4.51 9.14
CA SER A 134 -3.49 4.42 8.89
C SER A 134 -2.73 5.65 9.37
N VAL A 135 -3.21 6.85 9.02
CA VAL A 135 -2.60 8.10 9.43
C VAL A 135 -2.63 8.24 10.97
N TYR A 136 -3.75 7.86 11.58
CA TYR A 136 -3.87 7.84 13.04
C TYR A 136 -2.89 6.86 13.69
N MET A 137 -2.79 5.61 13.18
CA MET A 137 -1.86 4.62 13.70
C MET A 137 -0.40 5.02 13.51
N LEU A 138 -0.07 5.63 12.36
CA LEU A 138 1.27 6.16 12.10
C LEU A 138 1.65 7.26 13.11
N ALA A 139 0.77 8.23 13.34
CA ALA A 139 1.00 9.28 14.32
C ALA A 139 1.14 8.72 15.75
N ARG A 140 0.34 7.71 16.10
CA ARG A 140 0.47 7.01 17.40
C ARG A 140 1.79 6.28 17.54
N LEU A 141 2.21 5.54 16.51
CA LEU A 141 3.48 4.82 16.49
C LEU A 141 4.65 5.79 16.71
N VAL A 142 4.63 6.92 16.00
CA VAL A 142 5.67 7.94 16.11
C VAL A 142 5.72 8.53 17.52
N ARG A 143 4.58 8.96 18.04
CA ARG A 143 4.48 9.56 19.36
C ARG A 143 4.97 8.64 20.47
N GLU A 144 4.65 7.35 20.37
CA GLU A 144 4.98 6.40 21.43
C GLU A 144 6.42 5.89 21.34
N PHE A 145 6.98 5.77 20.13
CA PHE A 145 8.23 5.04 19.93
C PHE A 145 9.33 5.80 19.21
N HIS A 146 9.05 7.02 18.73
CA HIS A 146 9.99 7.88 18.00
C HIS A 146 9.94 9.34 18.50
N PRO A 147 10.31 9.60 19.78
CA PRO A 147 10.10 10.92 20.43
C PRO A 147 10.87 12.06 19.79
N GLY A 148 11.85 11.77 18.92
CA GLY A 148 12.60 12.81 18.16
C GLY A 148 11.92 13.28 16.89
N ILE A 149 10.76 12.72 16.52
CA ILE A 149 10.03 13.02 15.27
C ILE A 149 8.68 13.65 15.63
N ASP A 150 8.34 14.76 14.99
CA ASP A 150 6.98 15.32 15.10
C ASP A 150 5.96 14.30 14.56
N PRO A 151 4.97 13.88 15.35
CA PRO A 151 3.99 12.87 14.94
C PRO A 151 3.18 13.21 13.69
N CYS A 152 3.06 14.50 13.35
CA CYS A 152 2.34 14.95 12.16
C CYS A 152 3.18 14.84 10.86
N LEU A 153 4.51 14.93 10.95
CA LEU A 153 5.37 14.94 9.77
C LEU A 153 5.31 13.64 8.94
N PRO A 154 5.37 12.43 9.52
CA PRO A 154 5.26 11.21 8.74
C PRO A 154 3.92 11.11 7.99
N ALA A 155 2.85 11.65 8.54
CA ALA A 155 1.56 11.74 7.84
C ALA A 155 1.66 12.67 6.62
N VAL A 156 2.36 13.80 6.72
CA VAL A 156 2.60 14.68 5.56
C VAL A 156 3.40 13.94 4.48
N PHE A 157 4.45 13.20 4.85
CA PHE A 157 5.25 12.43 3.89
C PHE A 157 4.46 11.29 3.26
N LEU A 158 3.58 10.62 4.01
CA LEU A 158 2.69 9.60 3.47
C LEU A 158 1.70 10.19 2.45
N LEU A 159 1.02 11.27 2.83
CA LEU A 159 0.01 11.92 2.00
C LEU A 159 0.60 12.65 0.78
N ALA A 160 1.87 13.07 0.87
CA ALA A 160 2.60 13.65 -0.25
C ALA A 160 3.29 12.60 -1.13
N HIS A 161 3.26 11.29 -0.77
CA HIS A 161 3.92 10.26 -1.57
C HIS A 161 3.34 10.23 -3.00
N PRO A 162 4.16 10.06 -4.05
CA PRO A 162 3.71 10.06 -5.44
C PRO A 162 2.50 9.16 -5.73
N MET A 163 2.44 8.00 -5.09
CA MET A 163 1.34 7.03 -5.24
C MET A 163 0.24 7.18 -4.16
N ALA A 164 0.20 8.29 -3.40
CA ALA A 164 -0.73 8.40 -2.27
C ALA A 164 -2.21 8.37 -2.69
N PHE A 165 -2.54 8.69 -3.94
CA PHE A 165 -3.90 8.60 -4.45
C PHE A 165 -4.46 7.17 -4.38
N PHE A 166 -3.62 6.13 -4.52
CA PHE A 166 -4.02 4.74 -4.36
C PHE A 166 -4.53 4.40 -2.94
N LEU A 167 -4.17 5.18 -1.92
CA LEU A 167 -4.74 5.03 -0.58
C LEU A 167 -6.22 5.46 -0.50
N ASN A 168 -6.68 6.24 -1.47
CA ASN A 168 -8.08 6.67 -1.58
C ASN A 168 -8.83 5.98 -2.72
N ALA A 169 -8.14 5.36 -3.68
CA ALA A 169 -8.75 4.58 -4.76
C ALA A 169 -9.38 3.27 -4.24
N VAL A 170 -10.15 2.57 -5.08
CA VAL A 170 -10.76 1.26 -4.74
C VAL A 170 -9.68 0.17 -4.80
N TYR A 171 -8.79 0.22 -3.82
CA TYR A 171 -7.58 -0.59 -3.72
C TYR A 171 -7.33 -1.06 -2.28
N SER A 172 -6.53 -2.10 -2.12
CA SER A 172 -6.26 -2.71 -0.81
C SER A 172 -5.14 -2.05 -0.01
N GLU A 173 -4.47 -1.01 -0.55
CA GLU A 173 -3.28 -0.37 0.00
C GLU A 173 -3.50 0.25 1.38
N SER A 174 -4.59 0.99 1.55
CA SER A 174 -4.92 1.64 2.84
C SER A 174 -5.25 0.62 3.92
N LEU A 175 -6.00 -0.44 3.59
CA LEU A 175 -6.27 -1.56 4.50
C LEU A 175 -4.99 -2.26 4.92
N PHE A 176 -4.11 -2.57 3.96
CA PHE A 176 -2.83 -3.21 4.22
C PHE A 176 -1.93 -2.34 5.11
N LEU A 177 -1.84 -1.04 4.81
CA LEU A 177 -1.04 -0.10 5.59
C LEU A 177 -1.55 0.02 7.03
N PHE A 178 -2.88 0.11 7.22
CA PHE A 178 -3.50 0.11 8.54
C PHE A 178 -3.15 -1.15 9.34
N LEU A 179 -3.31 -2.33 8.75
CA LEU A 179 -3.02 -3.60 9.41
C LEU A 179 -1.52 -3.73 9.74
N SER A 180 -0.64 -3.27 8.86
CA SER A 180 0.81 -3.24 9.07
C SER A 180 1.19 -2.35 10.26
N LEU A 181 0.65 -1.13 10.32
CA LEU A 181 0.90 -0.18 11.41
C LEU A 181 0.30 -0.67 12.73
N ALA A 182 -0.91 -1.23 12.71
CA ALA A 182 -1.55 -1.83 13.88
C ALA A 182 -0.74 -3.01 14.41
N MET A 183 -0.24 -3.87 13.53
CA MET A 183 0.65 -4.98 13.88
C MET A 183 1.90 -4.47 14.60
N VAL A 184 2.59 -3.49 14.01
CA VAL A 184 3.81 -2.92 14.59
C VAL A 184 3.53 -2.30 15.96
N LEU A 185 2.46 -1.51 16.08
CA LEU A 185 2.08 -0.88 17.33
C LEU A 185 1.81 -1.93 18.45
N CYS A 186 1.09 -3.01 18.09
CA CYS A 186 0.81 -4.12 19.01
C CYS A 186 2.10 -4.86 19.41
N ALA A 187 2.98 -5.17 18.46
CA ALA A 187 4.26 -5.83 18.71
C ALA A 187 5.16 -4.99 19.62
N ARG A 188 5.24 -3.68 19.38
CA ARG A 188 5.99 -2.72 20.21
C ARG A 188 5.46 -2.62 21.62
N ARG A 189 4.15 -2.80 21.80
CA ARG A 189 3.48 -2.88 23.11
C ARG A 189 3.54 -4.28 23.72
N ARG A 190 4.30 -5.22 23.13
CA ARG A 190 4.44 -6.62 23.54
C ARG A 190 3.15 -7.45 23.49
N ASN A 191 2.11 -6.97 22.79
CA ASN A 191 0.90 -7.74 22.56
C ASN A 191 1.05 -8.56 21.26
N PHE A 192 1.82 -9.66 21.35
CA PHE A 192 2.15 -10.48 20.17
C PHE A 192 0.96 -11.24 19.61
N LEU A 193 -0.09 -11.51 20.41
CA LEU A 193 -1.31 -12.14 19.93
C LEU A 193 -2.04 -11.24 18.94
N LEU A 194 -2.32 -10.00 19.32
CA LEU A 194 -2.93 -9.03 18.42
C LEU A 194 -2.02 -8.70 17.23
N ALA A 195 -0.71 -8.61 17.44
CA ALA A 195 0.24 -8.39 16.37
C ALA A 195 0.20 -9.52 15.34
N GLY A 196 0.21 -10.78 15.78
CA GLY A 196 0.07 -11.95 14.89
C GLY A 196 -1.26 -11.97 14.14
N ALA A 197 -2.37 -11.63 14.81
CA ALA A 197 -3.68 -11.53 14.17
C ALA A 197 -3.72 -10.43 13.09
N MET A 198 -3.17 -9.22 13.38
CA MET A 198 -3.09 -8.14 12.38
C MET A 198 -2.19 -8.52 11.19
N ALA A 199 -1.06 -9.19 11.42
CA ALA A 199 -0.20 -9.71 10.35
C ALA A 199 -0.94 -10.77 9.51
N GLY A 200 -1.70 -11.66 10.14
CA GLY A 200 -2.55 -12.65 9.45
C GLY A 200 -3.60 -12.00 8.55
N LEU A 201 -4.30 -10.98 9.05
CA LEU A 201 -5.23 -10.20 8.24
C LEU A 201 -4.50 -9.47 7.10
N ALA A 202 -3.33 -8.89 7.35
CA ALA A 202 -2.53 -8.25 6.31
C ALA A 202 -2.10 -9.25 5.22
N SER A 203 -1.74 -10.49 5.58
CA SER A 203 -1.42 -11.56 4.63
C SER A 203 -2.65 -12.05 3.83
N ALA A 204 -3.86 -11.73 4.27
CA ALA A 204 -5.10 -11.93 3.51
C ALA A 204 -5.48 -10.74 2.61
N THR A 205 -4.71 -9.64 2.63
CA THR A 205 -4.93 -8.48 1.76
C THR A 205 -3.99 -8.43 0.57
N ARG A 206 -2.73 -8.83 0.75
CA ARG A 206 -1.66 -8.75 -0.26
C ARG A 206 -0.56 -9.75 0.08
N VAL A 207 0.13 -10.24 -0.95
CA VAL A 207 1.30 -11.12 -0.75
C VAL A 207 2.38 -10.47 0.13
N ALA A 208 2.54 -9.15 0.04
CA ALA A 208 3.47 -8.40 0.89
C ALA A 208 3.19 -8.56 2.40
N GLY A 209 1.98 -8.96 2.79
CA GLY A 209 1.62 -9.23 4.18
C GLY A 209 2.39 -10.39 4.81
N VAL A 210 2.89 -11.32 4.00
CA VAL A 210 3.73 -12.43 4.48
C VAL A 210 5.04 -11.92 5.07
N PHE A 211 5.59 -10.84 4.53
CA PHE A 211 6.88 -10.28 5.00
C PHE A 211 6.77 -9.57 6.35
N LEU A 212 5.56 -9.24 6.77
CA LEU A 212 5.30 -8.75 8.12
C LEU A 212 5.62 -9.80 9.18
N PHE A 213 5.62 -11.10 8.81
CA PHE A 213 6.11 -12.16 9.69
C PHE A 213 7.57 -11.91 10.13
N LEU A 214 8.44 -11.49 9.21
CA LEU A 214 9.85 -11.21 9.55
C LEU A 214 9.98 -10.01 10.47
N LEU A 215 9.20 -8.95 10.23
CA LEU A 215 9.15 -7.81 11.13
C LEU A 215 8.70 -8.25 12.54
N LEU A 216 7.61 -9.01 12.61
CA LEU A 216 7.07 -9.52 13.87
C LEU A 216 8.05 -10.45 14.59
N LEU A 217 8.74 -11.32 13.86
CA LEU A 217 9.77 -12.23 14.39
C LEU A 217 10.92 -11.45 15.03
N VAL A 218 11.44 -10.43 14.31
CA VAL A 218 12.52 -9.59 14.85
C VAL A 218 12.05 -8.82 16.09
N GLU A 219 10.84 -8.25 16.07
CA GLU A 219 10.26 -7.59 17.27
C GLU A 219 10.09 -8.56 18.44
N PHE A 220 9.65 -9.78 18.16
CA PHE A 220 9.50 -10.82 19.20
C PHE A 220 10.84 -11.19 19.83
N ILE A 221 11.89 -11.40 19.00
CA ILE A 221 13.25 -11.73 19.48
C ILE A 221 13.82 -10.57 20.28
N GLN A 222 13.66 -9.33 19.83
CA GLN A 222 14.14 -8.14 20.54
C GLN A 222 13.44 -7.95 21.89
N ALA A 223 12.17 -8.35 22.00
CA ALA A 223 11.39 -8.19 23.22
C ALA A 223 11.60 -9.32 24.25
N ASN A 224 11.83 -10.56 23.78
CA ASN A 224 11.82 -11.76 24.61
C ASN A 224 13.14 -12.55 24.59
N GLY A 225 14.08 -12.17 23.72
CA GLY A 225 15.31 -12.92 23.46
C GLY A 225 15.07 -14.11 22.51
N TRP A 226 16.16 -14.57 21.82
CA TRP A 226 16.10 -15.66 20.83
C TRP A 226 15.65 -17.00 21.43
N ARG A 227 15.95 -17.27 22.73
CA ARG A 227 15.53 -18.50 23.42
C ARG A 227 14.02 -18.64 23.56
N ALA A 228 13.27 -17.53 23.52
CA ALA A 228 11.82 -17.54 23.58
C ALA A 228 11.16 -18.22 22.34
N LEU A 229 11.89 -18.33 21.24
CA LEU A 229 11.44 -19.08 20.04
C LEU A 229 11.21 -20.57 20.32
N PHE A 230 11.88 -21.13 21.30
CA PHE A 230 11.74 -22.54 21.71
C PHE A 230 10.74 -22.73 22.86
N THR A 231 9.95 -21.70 23.18
CA THR A 231 8.93 -21.75 24.22
C THR A 231 7.53 -21.59 23.61
N ARG A 232 6.49 -21.94 24.39
CA ARG A 232 5.10 -21.73 23.97
C ARG A 232 4.74 -20.26 23.68
N ARG A 233 5.60 -19.30 24.04
CA ARG A 233 5.37 -17.86 23.75
C ARG A 233 5.43 -17.53 22.27
N VAL A 234 6.00 -18.41 21.44
CA VAL A 234 6.17 -18.20 20.00
C VAL A 234 4.88 -18.39 19.18
N TRP A 235 3.88 -19.14 19.71
CA TRP A 235 2.70 -19.51 18.96
C TRP A 235 1.94 -18.35 18.28
N PRO A 236 1.87 -17.10 18.87
CA PRO A 236 1.19 -16.00 18.20
C PRO A 236 1.78 -15.62 16.84
N LEU A 237 3.07 -15.92 16.63
CA LEU A 237 3.73 -15.65 15.34
C LEU A 237 3.16 -16.54 14.22
N ALA A 238 2.66 -17.74 14.56
CA ALA A 238 2.03 -18.65 13.61
C ALA A 238 0.73 -18.08 12.99
N LEU A 239 0.14 -17.06 13.61
CA LEU A 239 -1.02 -16.36 13.04
C LEU A 239 -0.65 -15.50 11.82
N ALA A 240 0.59 -15.03 11.71
CA ALA A 240 0.99 -14.11 10.65
C ALA A 240 0.80 -14.68 9.22
N PRO A 241 1.14 -15.94 8.90
CA PRO A 241 0.86 -16.52 7.60
C PRO A 241 -0.58 -17.04 7.44
N ALA A 242 -1.44 -16.97 8.45
CA ALA A 242 -2.76 -17.62 8.42
C ALA A 242 -3.65 -17.11 7.27
N GLY A 243 -3.57 -15.82 6.91
CA GLY A 243 -4.37 -15.25 5.84
C GLY A 243 -4.04 -15.82 4.46
N ILE A 244 -2.74 -15.88 4.11
CA ILE A 244 -2.32 -16.45 2.83
C ILE A 244 -2.55 -17.97 2.80
N LEU A 245 -2.33 -18.66 3.91
CA LEU A 245 -2.60 -20.10 4.00
C LEU A 245 -4.08 -20.41 3.83
N ALA A 246 -4.96 -19.61 4.43
CA ALA A 246 -6.40 -19.73 4.22
C ALA A 246 -6.80 -19.47 2.76
N PHE A 247 -6.17 -18.51 2.09
CA PHE A 247 -6.39 -18.23 0.68
C PHE A 247 -5.94 -19.39 -0.22
N PHE A 248 -4.78 -19.96 0.05
CA PHE A 248 -4.27 -21.14 -0.68
C PHE A 248 -5.11 -22.40 -0.40
N ALA A 249 -5.57 -22.57 0.83
CA ALA A 249 -6.51 -23.65 1.16
C ALA A 249 -7.84 -23.49 0.43
N TYR A 250 -8.35 -22.27 0.29
CA TYR A 250 -9.52 -21.97 -0.52
C TYR A 250 -9.28 -22.38 -2.00
N HIS A 251 -8.13 -22.05 -2.59
CA HIS A 251 -7.80 -22.45 -3.95
C HIS A 251 -7.77 -23.97 -4.11
N TRP A 252 -7.23 -24.68 -3.12
CA TRP A 252 -7.24 -26.14 -3.13
C TRP A 252 -8.66 -26.71 -3.10
N ILE A 253 -9.53 -26.17 -2.25
CA ILE A 253 -10.92 -26.64 -2.12
C ILE A 253 -11.74 -26.30 -3.37
N ALA A 254 -11.62 -25.07 -3.88
CA ALA A 254 -12.46 -24.57 -4.96
C ALA A 254 -11.98 -25.00 -6.36
N PHE A 255 -10.67 -25.16 -6.56
CA PHE A 255 -10.05 -25.37 -7.88
C PHE A 255 -9.13 -26.61 -7.92
N GLY A 256 -8.95 -27.32 -6.80
CA GLY A 256 -8.10 -28.51 -6.73
C GLY A 256 -6.58 -28.23 -6.74
N ASP A 257 -6.16 -26.97 -6.59
CA ASP A 257 -4.75 -26.58 -6.69
C ASP A 257 -4.35 -25.57 -5.61
N PHE A 258 -3.54 -26.03 -4.62
CA PHE A 258 -3.07 -25.20 -3.52
C PHE A 258 -2.14 -24.05 -3.99
N PHE A 259 -1.36 -24.28 -5.03
CA PHE A 259 -0.40 -23.32 -5.58
C PHE A 259 -0.93 -22.57 -6.80
N LEU A 260 -2.25 -22.55 -7.01
CA LEU A 260 -2.89 -21.89 -8.15
C LEU A 260 -2.47 -20.41 -8.27
N TYR A 261 -2.40 -19.69 -7.16
CA TYR A 261 -1.91 -18.31 -7.13
C TYR A 261 -0.54 -18.15 -7.83
N ILE A 262 0.42 -19.00 -7.46
CA ILE A 262 1.79 -18.93 -8.01
C ILE A 262 1.78 -19.26 -9.51
N LYS A 263 1.04 -20.30 -9.92
CA LYS A 263 0.96 -20.70 -11.33
C LYS A 263 0.36 -19.61 -12.21
N VAL A 264 -0.67 -18.94 -11.74
CA VAL A 264 -1.30 -17.84 -12.49
C VAL A 264 -0.40 -16.61 -12.50
N GLN A 265 0.30 -16.29 -11.41
CA GLN A 265 1.29 -15.18 -11.41
C GLN A 265 2.40 -15.42 -12.45
N ASN A 266 2.89 -16.65 -12.57
CA ASN A 266 3.88 -17.00 -13.61
C ASN A 266 3.33 -16.77 -15.03
N ALA A 267 2.05 -17.05 -15.26
CA ALA A 267 1.40 -16.78 -16.55
C ALA A 267 1.27 -15.28 -16.86
N TYR A 268 1.27 -14.42 -15.84
CA TYR A 268 1.36 -12.96 -15.99
C TYR A 268 2.80 -12.44 -16.14
N GLY A 269 3.79 -13.32 -16.38
CA GLY A 269 5.20 -12.95 -16.53
C GLY A 269 5.89 -12.60 -15.21
N ARG A 270 5.36 -13.09 -14.07
CA ARG A 270 5.97 -12.95 -12.73
C ARG A 270 6.51 -14.31 -12.28
N ASP A 271 7.53 -14.80 -12.98
CA ASP A 271 8.03 -16.17 -12.84
C ASP A 271 9.26 -16.32 -11.93
N PHE A 272 9.61 -15.28 -11.15
CA PHE A 272 10.81 -15.25 -10.31
C PHE A 272 12.13 -15.51 -11.09
N ALA A 273 12.07 -15.53 -12.41
CA ALA A 273 13.23 -15.56 -13.28
C ALA A 273 13.59 -14.11 -13.61
N VAL A 274 14.68 -13.62 -13.01
CA VAL A 274 15.24 -12.32 -13.39
C VAL A 274 15.99 -12.50 -14.70
N ASP A 275 15.39 -12.09 -15.81
CA ASP A 275 16.09 -12.05 -17.10
C ASP A 275 16.91 -10.76 -17.19
N ALA A 276 18.10 -10.85 -17.77
CA ALA A 276 18.94 -9.69 -18.07
C ALA A 276 18.23 -8.66 -18.96
N SER A 277 17.24 -9.07 -19.75
CA SER A 277 16.37 -8.19 -20.54
C SER A 277 15.45 -7.30 -19.67
N ASP A 278 15.16 -7.70 -18.43
CA ASP A 278 14.36 -6.91 -17.48
C ASP A 278 15.15 -5.68 -17.00
N PHE A 279 16.48 -5.73 -17.05
CA PHE A 279 17.39 -4.63 -16.77
C PHE A 279 17.65 -3.74 -18.00
N GLY A 280 17.15 -4.11 -19.18
CA GLY A 280 17.35 -3.38 -20.41
C GLY A 280 16.48 -2.14 -20.51
N PHE A 281 17.10 -0.97 -20.68
CA PHE A 281 16.40 0.24 -21.12
C PHE A 281 16.05 0.07 -22.61
N ARG A 282 14.83 -0.37 -22.90
CA ARG A 282 14.30 -0.32 -24.28
C ARG A 282 13.91 1.13 -24.60
N ASN A 283 14.30 1.59 -25.80
CA ASN A 283 13.94 2.92 -26.29
C ASN A 283 12.41 3.02 -26.49
N GLY A 284 11.77 4.05 -25.91
CA GLY A 284 10.34 4.29 -26.09
C GLY A 284 9.68 4.94 -24.86
N PRO A 285 8.36 5.16 -24.90
CA PRO A 285 7.61 5.76 -23.78
C PRO A 285 7.73 4.94 -22.47
N ASP A 286 8.01 3.64 -22.57
CA ASP A 286 8.25 2.76 -21.41
C ASP A 286 9.54 3.10 -20.65
N LEU A 287 10.47 3.83 -21.26
CA LEU A 287 11.73 4.20 -20.63
C LEU A 287 11.53 5.03 -19.36
N VAL A 288 10.62 6.01 -19.41
CA VAL A 288 10.36 6.90 -18.27
C VAL A 288 9.72 6.13 -17.11
N VAL A 289 8.74 5.28 -17.39
CA VAL A 289 8.07 4.44 -16.38
C VAL A 289 9.09 3.50 -15.72
N ARG A 290 9.90 2.82 -16.51
CA ARG A 290 10.95 1.91 -16.00
C ARG A 290 12.02 2.66 -15.20
N ALA A 291 12.44 3.84 -15.64
CA ALA A 291 13.40 4.66 -14.91
C ALA A 291 12.85 5.11 -13.55
N LEU A 292 11.56 5.45 -13.47
CA LEU A 292 10.89 5.76 -12.21
C LEU A 292 10.80 4.54 -11.31
N ASP A 293 10.41 3.38 -11.81
CA ASP A 293 10.39 2.14 -11.01
C ASP A 293 11.77 1.81 -10.42
N TRP A 294 12.83 1.87 -11.23
CA TRP A 294 14.22 1.70 -10.77
C TRP A 294 14.61 2.73 -9.71
N PHE A 295 14.24 3.99 -9.92
CA PHE A 295 14.49 5.05 -8.94
C PHE A 295 13.80 4.74 -7.61
N PHE A 296 12.54 4.33 -7.62
CA PHE A 296 11.80 3.99 -6.39
C PHE A 296 12.37 2.76 -5.69
N ILE A 297 12.79 1.73 -6.43
CA ILE A 297 13.46 0.56 -5.84
C ILE A 297 14.77 0.95 -5.17
N ALA A 298 15.62 1.68 -5.88
CA ALA A 298 16.91 2.11 -5.36
C ALA A 298 16.77 3.04 -4.14
N ALA A 299 15.82 4.00 -4.21
CA ALA A 299 15.52 4.89 -3.11
C ALA A 299 14.98 4.12 -1.89
N ALA A 300 14.04 3.19 -2.09
CA ALA A 300 13.47 2.40 -1.01
C ALA A 300 14.50 1.41 -0.42
N ALA A 301 15.42 0.86 -1.22
CA ALA A 301 16.52 0.04 -0.72
C ALA A 301 17.50 0.86 0.13
N LEU A 302 17.89 2.05 -0.34
CA LEU A 302 18.72 2.98 0.44
C LEU A 302 18.02 3.35 1.77
N MET A 303 16.73 3.63 1.74
CA MET A 303 15.95 3.92 2.95
C MET A 303 15.83 2.70 3.85
N GLY A 304 15.76 1.49 3.31
CA GLY A 304 15.82 0.26 4.09
C GLY A 304 17.13 0.13 4.86
N LEU A 305 18.27 0.45 4.23
CA LEU A 305 19.56 0.50 4.91
C LEU A 305 19.63 1.61 5.98
N ILE A 306 19.07 2.78 5.69
CA ILE A 306 18.97 3.86 6.69
C ILE A 306 18.08 3.43 7.87
N ALA A 307 16.98 2.72 7.60
CA ALA A 307 16.10 2.19 8.64
C ALA A 307 16.81 1.18 9.55
N LEU A 308 17.65 0.29 8.99
CA LEU A 308 18.49 -0.62 9.77
C LEU A 308 19.42 0.13 10.73
N MET A 309 20.03 1.19 10.25
CA MET A 309 21.08 1.92 10.98
C MET A 309 20.52 2.95 11.95
N ARG A 310 19.41 3.63 11.61
CA ARG A 310 18.95 4.82 12.32
C ARG A 310 17.58 4.70 12.97
N LEU A 311 16.74 3.75 12.53
CA LEU A 311 15.42 3.55 13.12
C LEU A 311 15.38 2.28 13.94
N ARG A 312 15.23 1.13 13.28
CA ARG A 312 15.08 -0.16 13.97
C ARG A 312 15.41 -1.31 13.02
N LEU A 313 16.07 -2.34 13.55
CA LEU A 313 16.44 -3.54 12.80
C LEU A 313 15.22 -4.17 12.09
N SER A 314 14.11 -4.32 12.82
CA SER A 314 12.87 -4.91 12.27
C SER A 314 12.30 -4.16 11.08
N TYR A 315 12.38 -2.83 11.08
CA TYR A 315 11.91 -1.99 9.99
C TYR A 315 12.75 -2.14 8.72
N GLY A 316 14.07 -2.09 8.89
CA GLY A 316 14.98 -2.26 7.76
C GLY A 316 14.95 -3.65 7.16
N VAL A 317 14.89 -4.71 8.00
CA VAL A 317 14.72 -6.10 7.53
C VAL A 317 13.44 -6.24 6.74
N TYR A 318 12.31 -5.73 7.25
CA TYR A 318 11.03 -5.76 6.55
C TYR A 318 11.10 -5.06 5.19
N MET A 319 11.67 -3.85 5.13
CA MET A 319 11.79 -3.10 3.88
C MET A 319 12.64 -3.84 2.85
N LEU A 320 13.85 -4.26 3.24
CA LEU A 320 14.80 -4.88 2.29
C LEU A 320 14.30 -6.23 1.77
N VAL A 321 13.68 -7.05 2.63
CA VAL A 321 13.13 -8.35 2.20
C VAL A 321 11.88 -8.14 1.32
N SER A 322 11.00 -7.20 1.67
CA SER A 322 9.82 -6.89 0.85
C SER A 322 10.21 -6.41 -0.54
N LEU A 323 11.23 -5.54 -0.64
CA LEU A 323 11.77 -5.06 -1.91
C LEU A 323 12.48 -6.17 -2.69
N GLY A 324 13.33 -6.97 -2.02
CA GLY A 324 14.09 -8.05 -2.66
C GLY A 324 13.18 -9.06 -3.35
N ILE A 325 12.07 -9.43 -2.71
CA ILE A 325 11.12 -10.39 -3.27
C ILE A 325 10.23 -9.74 -4.34
N ALA A 326 9.80 -8.49 -4.13
CA ALA A 326 9.06 -7.75 -5.17
C ALA A 326 9.91 -7.61 -6.44
N SER A 327 11.20 -7.28 -6.30
CA SER A 327 12.15 -7.18 -7.42
C SER A 327 12.47 -8.55 -8.04
N GLY A 328 12.53 -9.62 -7.24
CA GLY A 328 12.80 -10.98 -7.72
C GLY A 328 11.62 -11.64 -8.43
N SER A 329 10.45 -11.02 -8.46
CA SER A 329 9.27 -11.56 -9.16
C SER A 329 9.27 -11.31 -10.68
N GLY A 330 10.38 -10.83 -11.26
CA GLY A 330 10.51 -10.60 -12.71
C GLY A 330 9.76 -9.38 -13.25
N SER A 331 8.99 -8.67 -12.41
CA SER A 331 8.28 -7.46 -12.82
C SER A 331 8.47 -6.35 -11.79
N PHE A 332 9.09 -5.26 -12.23
CA PHE A 332 9.26 -4.05 -11.42
C PHE A 332 8.05 -3.11 -11.49
N LEU A 333 7.03 -3.47 -12.26
CA LEU A 333 5.82 -2.67 -12.43
C LEU A 333 5.13 -2.43 -11.08
N GLY A 334 4.91 -1.17 -10.77
CA GLY A 334 4.29 -0.74 -9.52
C GLY A 334 5.24 -0.65 -8.33
N ALA A 335 6.56 -0.62 -8.52
CA ALA A 335 7.54 -0.46 -7.44
C ALA A 335 7.30 0.82 -6.61
N ALA A 336 6.91 1.90 -7.26
CA ALA A 336 6.52 3.14 -6.60
C ALA A 336 5.34 2.92 -5.65
N ARG A 337 4.31 2.19 -6.07
CA ARG A 337 3.12 1.86 -5.27
C ARG A 337 3.47 0.94 -4.09
N TYR A 338 4.34 -0.06 -4.31
CA TYR A 338 4.83 -0.91 -3.21
C TYR A 338 5.63 -0.13 -2.18
N SER A 339 6.44 0.85 -2.60
CA SER A 339 7.24 1.67 -1.68
C SER A 339 6.38 2.51 -0.74
N MET A 340 5.22 2.97 -1.18
CA MET A 340 4.28 3.78 -0.40
C MET A 340 3.82 3.09 0.89
N VAL A 341 3.55 1.79 0.84
CA VAL A 341 3.05 1.04 2.00
C VAL A 341 4.18 0.59 2.94
N LEU A 342 5.44 0.82 2.59
CA LEU A 342 6.59 0.64 3.46
C LEU A 342 6.70 1.83 4.44
N PHE A 343 5.92 1.81 5.50
CA PHE A 343 5.76 2.93 6.43
C PHE A 343 7.07 3.55 6.95
N PRO A 344 8.22 2.84 7.11
CA PRO A 344 9.43 3.47 7.61
C PRO A 344 10.01 4.54 6.67
N ILE A 345 9.68 4.53 5.38
CA ILE A 345 10.06 5.58 4.42
C ILE A 345 9.58 6.95 4.90
N HIS A 346 8.35 7.01 5.41
CA HIS A 346 7.75 8.26 5.88
C HIS A 346 8.37 8.74 7.19
N LEU A 347 8.84 7.83 8.03
CA LEU A 347 9.61 8.16 9.25
C LEU A 347 10.99 8.75 8.88
N ILE A 348 11.66 8.17 7.88
CA ILE A 348 12.95 8.66 7.40
C ILE A 348 12.79 10.06 6.80
N GLY A 349 11.79 10.25 5.92
CA GLY A 349 11.47 11.57 5.36
C GLY A 349 11.23 12.62 6.44
N ALA A 350 10.42 12.29 7.45
CA ALA A 350 10.16 13.16 8.59
C ALA A 350 11.42 13.46 9.43
N GLY A 351 12.37 12.54 9.47
CA GLY A 351 13.66 12.67 10.17
C GLY A 351 14.70 13.53 9.44
N ILE A 352 14.44 14.00 8.22
CA ILE A 352 15.36 14.88 7.48
C ILE A 352 15.53 16.19 8.23
N GLY A 353 16.76 16.47 8.72
CA GLY A 353 17.04 17.67 9.52
C GLY A 353 17.10 18.95 8.69
N SER A 354 17.48 18.86 7.40
CA SER A 354 17.58 20.01 6.50
C SER A 354 16.17 20.47 6.05
N PRO A 355 15.76 21.70 6.33
CA PRO A 355 14.49 22.27 5.82
C PRO A 355 14.44 22.28 4.29
N VAL A 356 15.55 22.60 3.64
CA VAL A 356 15.67 22.63 2.17
C VAL A 356 15.52 21.21 1.60
N GLY A 357 16.23 20.23 2.16
CA GLY A 357 16.13 18.83 1.71
C GLY A 357 14.71 18.27 1.90
N ARG A 358 14.08 18.59 3.03
CA ARG A 358 12.68 18.21 3.31
C ARG A 358 11.71 18.88 2.34
N GLY A 359 11.89 20.18 2.10
CA GLY A 359 11.09 20.94 1.14
C GLY A 359 11.23 20.41 -0.28
N ALA A 360 12.44 20.13 -0.75
CA ALA A 360 12.71 19.58 -2.07
C ALA A 360 12.06 18.20 -2.25
N TRP A 361 12.18 17.32 -1.24
CA TRP A 361 11.50 16.01 -1.28
C TRP A 361 9.98 16.17 -1.41
N LEU A 362 9.35 16.94 -0.52
CA LEU A 362 7.90 17.12 -0.53
C LEU A 362 7.43 17.77 -1.84
N PHE A 363 8.14 18.77 -2.34
CA PHE A 363 7.81 19.41 -3.61
C PHE A 363 7.85 18.44 -4.79
N GLY A 364 8.96 17.67 -4.94
CA GLY A 364 9.06 16.65 -5.97
C GLY A 364 7.99 15.57 -5.84
N SER A 365 7.71 15.11 -4.61
CA SER A 365 6.68 14.11 -4.35
C SER A 365 5.29 14.60 -4.75
N VAL A 366 4.93 15.84 -4.42
CA VAL A 366 3.62 16.41 -4.77
C VAL A 366 3.46 16.60 -6.28
N LEU A 367 4.53 16.99 -6.99
CA LEU A 367 4.49 17.07 -8.46
C LEU A 367 4.25 15.69 -9.10
N LEU A 368 4.93 14.66 -8.60
CA LEU A 368 4.70 13.29 -9.07
C LEU A 368 3.32 12.77 -8.68
N LEU A 369 2.81 13.10 -7.48
CA LEU A 369 1.44 12.77 -7.08
C LEU A 369 0.39 13.43 -8.00
N ALA A 370 0.59 14.69 -8.36
CA ALA A 370 -0.30 15.36 -9.30
C ALA A 370 -0.29 14.68 -10.67
N LEU A 371 0.89 14.29 -11.16
CA LEU A 371 1.02 13.53 -12.40
C LEU A 371 0.33 12.17 -12.32
N ASP A 372 0.52 11.44 -11.22
CA ASP A 372 -0.14 10.15 -10.96
C ASP A 372 -1.66 10.29 -11.01
N ILE A 373 -2.23 11.28 -10.30
CA ILE A 373 -3.68 11.53 -10.32
C ILE A 373 -4.17 11.82 -11.74
N ILE A 374 -3.45 12.67 -12.50
CA ILE A 374 -3.82 12.99 -13.90
C ILE A 374 -3.83 11.71 -14.74
N CYS A 375 -2.79 10.88 -14.63
CA CYS A 375 -2.72 9.61 -15.35
C CYS A 375 -3.85 8.67 -14.92
N PHE A 376 -4.00 8.44 -13.63
CA PHE A 376 -4.97 7.49 -13.08
C PHE A 376 -6.42 7.81 -13.53
N VAL A 377 -6.88 9.03 -13.32
CA VAL A 377 -8.28 9.40 -13.65
C VAL A 377 -8.57 9.42 -15.15
N ASN A 378 -7.55 9.59 -15.98
CA ASN A 378 -7.67 9.58 -17.44
C ASN A 378 -7.33 8.21 -18.07
N HIS A 379 -7.30 7.12 -17.29
CA HIS A 379 -7.03 5.76 -17.75
C HIS A 379 -5.62 5.50 -18.31
N TYR A 380 -4.64 6.33 -17.95
CA TYR A 380 -3.24 6.01 -18.21
C TYR A 380 -2.66 5.18 -17.08
N TRP A 381 -1.73 4.29 -17.40
CA TRP A 381 -1.06 3.50 -16.38
C TRP A 381 -0.32 4.42 -15.39
N ALA A 382 -0.62 4.29 -14.12
CA ALA A 382 -0.13 5.16 -13.05
C ALA A 382 0.64 4.41 -11.95
N GLY A 383 1.02 3.13 -12.12
CA GLY A 383 1.81 2.43 -11.12
C GLY A 383 1.78 0.93 -11.17
#